data_77e35725e0d9df3163d43d838282618b
#
_entry.id   77e35725e0d9df3163d43d838282618b
#
_cell.length_a   1.000
_cell.length_b   1.000
_cell.length_c   1.000
_cell.angle_alpha   90.00
_cell.angle_beta   90.00
_cell.angle_gamma   90.00
#
_symmetry.space_group_name_H-M   'P 1'
#
loop_
_entity.id
_entity.type
_entity.pdbx_description
1 polymer ?
#
loop_
_entity_poly.entity_id
_entity_poly.type
_entity_poly.pdbx_seq_one_letter_code
_entity_poly.pdbx_strand_id
1 'polypeptide(L)'
;MRQYLDLLQHVLDSGSDRSDRTGTGTRSVFGYQMRFDLAEGFPVTTTKKLHLKSIIHELLWFLAGDTNVKYLNDNGVTIWDEWADENGDLGPVYGKQWRSWPGGEDGKPIDQIRDILNQLQKTPHSRRLIVSAWNPAEVDAMALPPCHCLFQFYVADGRLSCQLYQRSADIFLGVPFNIASYALLTMMVAQVSGYKPGDFIHTLGDAHLYANHFEQAREQLGRTPRPLPKMWIDPSVTDLFQFRYEHFRLENYVADASIRAPIAV
;
A
#
# COMPACT_ATOMS: atom_id res chain seq x y z
N MET A 1 7.16 6.07 -13.33
CA MET A 1 5.81 6.31 -12.71
C MET A 1 4.83 7.03 -13.67
N ARG A 2 4.90 6.74 -14.97
CA ARG A 2 3.97 7.32 -15.96
C ARG A 2 2.53 6.90 -15.66
N GLN A 3 2.31 5.61 -15.32
CA GLN A 3 0.99 5.04 -15.01
C GLN A 3 0.22 5.83 -13.94
N TYR A 4 0.94 6.30 -12.90
CA TYR A 4 0.34 7.14 -11.85
C TYR A 4 -0.01 8.55 -12.36
N LEU A 5 0.84 9.16 -13.18
CA LEU A 5 0.54 10.48 -13.76
C LEU A 5 -0.63 10.39 -14.75
N ASP A 6 -0.72 9.30 -15.49
CA ASP A 6 -1.84 9.05 -16.41
C ASP A 6 -3.16 8.92 -15.64
N LEU A 7 -3.17 8.25 -14.46
CA LEU A 7 -4.33 8.22 -13.56
C LEU A 7 -4.70 9.63 -13.09
N LEU A 8 -3.71 10.41 -12.64
CA LEU A 8 -3.94 11.76 -12.11
C LEU A 8 -4.55 12.67 -13.19
N GLN A 9 -4.01 12.60 -14.42
CA GLN A 9 -4.54 13.34 -15.58
C GLN A 9 -5.94 12.85 -15.93
N HIS A 10 -6.16 11.52 -15.98
CA HIS A 10 -7.46 10.94 -16.33
C HIS A 10 -8.57 11.38 -15.38
N VAL A 11 -8.31 11.42 -14.06
CA VAL A 11 -9.30 11.89 -13.08
C VAL A 11 -9.59 13.38 -13.26
N LEU A 12 -8.58 14.21 -13.52
CA LEU A 12 -8.78 15.63 -13.77
C LEU A 12 -9.64 15.89 -15.03
N ASP A 13 -9.42 15.12 -16.09
CA ASP A 13 -10.07 15.35 -17.39
C ASP A 13 -11.46 14.70 -17.50
N SER A 14 -11.63 13.51 -16.92
CA SER A 14 -12.79 12.64 -17.17
C SER A 14 -13.58 12.31 -15.92
N GLY A 15 -13.11 12.72 -14.72
CA GLY A 15 -13.79 12.43 -13.46
C GLY A 15 -15.07 13.24 -13.28
N SER A 16 -15.99 12.68 -12.51
CA SER A 16 -17.23 13.35 -12.08
C SER A 16 -17.03 14.02 -10.73
N ASP A 17 -17.51 15.25 -10.61
CA ASP A 17 -17.50 15.98 -9.32
C ASP A 17 -18.56 15.40 -8.38
N ARG A 18 -18.17 15.14 -7.14
CA ARG A 18 -19.05 14.56 -6.10
C ARG A 18 -18.83 15.27 -4.77
N SER A 19 -19.90 15.34 -3.98
CA SER A 19 -19.79 15.65 -2.56
C SER A 19 -19.18 14.46 -1.82
N ASP A 20 -18.49 14.73 -0.73
CA ASP A 20 -17.91 13.73 0.15
C ASP A 20 -18.24 14.00 1.61
N ARG A 21 -17.91 13.06 2.51
CA ARG A 21 -18.16 13.15 3.95
C ARG A 21 -17.48 14.38 4.60
N THR A 22 -16.34 14.80 4.09
CA THR A 22 -15.56 15.91 4.65
C THR A 22 -16.07 17.28 4.22
N GLY A 23 -16.99 17.34 3.24
CA GLY A 23 -17.49 18.60 2.66
C GLY A 23 -16.50 19.31 1.73
N THR A 24 -15.30 18.73 1.50
CA THR A 24 -14.27 19.28 0.61
C THR A 24 -14.67 19.15 -0.86
N GLY A 25 -15.42 18.10 -1.21
CA GLY A 25 -15.72 17.69 -2.56
C GLY A 25 -14.58 16.92 -3.21
N THR A 26 -14.93 16.05 -4.14
CA THR A 26 -13.96 15.24 -4.89
C THR A 26 -14.29 15.20 -6.37
N ARG A 27 -13.28 14.96 -7.21
CA ARG A 27 -13.46 14.52 -8.58
C ARG A 27 -13.00 13.08 -8.67
N SER A 28 -13.83 12.17 -9.20
CA SER A 28 -13.53 10.74 -9.17
C SER A 28 -13.92 10.01 -10.43
N VAL A 29 -13.23 8.88 -10.67
CA VAL A 29 -13.63 7.84 -11.62
C VAL A 29 -13.84 6.54 -10.85
N PHE A 30 -14.72 5.69 -11.32
CA PHE A 30 -14.96 4.37 -10.72
C PHE A 30 -14.37 3.27 -11.61
N GLY A 31 -13.37 2.58 -11.05
CA GLY A 31 -12.63 1.54 -11.76
C GLY A 31 -11.45 2.08 -12.55
N TYR A 32 -10.24 1.82 -12.06
CA TYR A 32 -8.99 2.11 -12.77
C TYR A 32 -7.93 1.09 -12.40
N GLN A 33 -7.03 0.75 -13.30
CA GLN A 33 -5.96 -0.20 -13.01
C GLN A 33 -4.62 0.29 -13.54
N MET A 34 -3.59 0.17 -12.71
CA MET A 34 -2.19 0.44 -13.06
C MET A 34 -1.39 -0.85 -12.93
N ARG A 35 -0.32 -0.98 -13.75
CA ARG A 35 0.62 -2.09 -13.70
C ARG A 35 2.05 -1.56 -13.66
N PHE A 36 2.87 -2.11 -12.76
CA PHE A 36 4.26 -1.77 -12.55
C PHE A 36 5.11 -3.03 -12.62
N ASP A 37 5.98 -3.16 -13.62
CA ASP A 37 6.99 -4.23 -13.65
C ASP A 37 8.11 -3.87 -12.65
N LEU A 38 8.24 -4.68 -11.60
CA LEU A 38 9.23 -4.43 -10.54
C LEU A 38 10.66 -4.72 -11.00
N ALA A 39 10.86 -5.33 -12.17
CA ALA A 39 12.17 -5.47 -12.79
C ALA A 39 12.69 -4.16 -13.39
N GLU A 40 11.81 -3.21 -13.75
CA GLU A 40 12.19 -1.89 -14.28
C GLU A 40 12.67 -0.92 -13.19
N GLY A 41 12.41 -1.22 -11.92
CA GLY A 41 12.78 -0.41 -10.77
C GLY A 41 11.66 -0.31 -9.74
N PHE A 42 11.96 0.37 -8.62
CA PHE A 42 10.99 0.51 -7.53
C PHE A 42 10.00 1.64 -7.84
N PRO A 43 8.67 1.36 -7.87
CA PRO A 43 7.66 2.33 -8.30
C PRO A 43 7.34 3.35 -7.20
N VAL A 44 8.22 4.29 -7.00
CA VAL A 44 8.05 5.47 -6.15
C VAL A 44 8.04 6.73 -7.02
N THR A 45 7.21 7.71 -6.68
CA THR A 45 7.11 8.94 -7.46
C THR A 45 8.42 9.72 -7.44
N THR A 46 8.85 10.20 -8.62
CA THR A 46 10.00 11.08 -8.79
C THR A 46 9.59 12.53 -9.07
N THR A 47 8.34 12.76 -9.44
CA THR A 47 7.75 14.09 -9.63
C THR A 47 7.29 14.74 -8.32
N LYS A 48 7.28 13.98 -7.23
CA LYS A 48 7.02 14.44 -5.87
C LYS A 48 7.73 13.50 -4.91
N LYS A 49 8.61 14.04 -4.05
CA LYS A 49 9.32 13.24 -3.05
C LYS A 49 8.36 12.67 -2.01
N LEU A 50 8.44 11.36 -1.76
CA LEU A 50 7.70 10.67 -0.71
C LEU A 50 8.56 10.43 0.53
N HIS A 51 7.91 10.29 1.67
CA HIS A 51 8.55 9.94 2.94
C HIS A 51 8.64 8.41 3.10
N LEU A 52 9.65 7.81 2.47
CA LEU A 52 9.83 6.36 2.41
C LEU A 52 9.90 5.71 3.80
N LYS A 53 10.45 6.41 4.81
CA LYS A 53 10.52 5.92 6.18
C LYS A 53 9.13 5.54 6.72
N SER A 54 8.12 6.39 6.51
CA SER A 54 6.75 6.09 6.93
C SER A 54 6.19 4.86 6.22
N ILE A 55 6.45 4.72 4.91
CA ILE A 55 5.97 3.58 4.11
C ILE A 55 6.56 2.26 4.65
N ILE A 56 7.85 2.22 4.92
CA ILE A 56 8.52 1.01 5.42
C ILE A 56 8.02 0.65 6.81
N HIS A 57 7.98 1.62 7.75
CA HIS A 57 7.52 1.34 9.12
C HIS A 57 6.05 0.92 9.17
N GLU A 58 5.17 1.54 8.38
CA GLU A 58 3.77 1.14 8.29
C GLU A 58 3.63 -0.31 7.80
N LEU A 59 4.36 -0.69 6.74
CA LEU A 59 4.32 -2.06 6.24
C LEU A 59 4.83 -3.07 7.27
N LEU A 60 5.92 -2.76 7.97
CA LEU A 60 6.45 -3.60 9.04
C LEU A 60 5.46 -3.73 10.21
N TRP A 61 4.78 -2.66 10.54
CA TRP A 61 3.74 -2.61 11.57
C TRP A 61 2.54 -3.49 11.18
N PHE A 62 2.06 -3.43 9.93
CA PHE A 62 1.02 -4.36 9.45
C PHE A 62 1.49 -5.83 9.53
N LEU A 63 2.71 -6.12 9.11
CA LEU A 63 3.27 -7.47 9.15
C LEU A 63 3.50 -7.99 10.58
N ALA A 64 3.70 -7.12 11.54
CA ALA A 64 3.73 -7.48 12.97
C ALA A 64 2.35 -7.85 13.52
N GLY A 65 1.26 -7.50 12.83
CA GLY A 65 -0.11 -7.69 13.31
C GLY A 65 -0.52 -6.68 14.37
N ASP A 66 0.23 -5.60 14.51
CA ASP A 66 0.01 -4.56 15.49
C ASP A 66 -1.10 -3.59 15.04
N THR A 67 -1.80 -2.98 15.99
CA THR A 67 -2.88 -2.00 15.77
C THR A 67 -2.67 -0.73 16.59
N ASN A 68 -1.64 -0.68 17.42
CA ASN A 68 -1.31 0.48 18.24
C ASN A 68 -0.23 1.34 17.57
N VAL A 69 -0.44 2.64 17.54
CA VAL A 69 0.48 3.60 16.89
C VAL A 69 1.82 3.76 17.59
N LYS A 70 1.98 3.19 18.80
CA LYS A 70 3.20 3.36 19.59
C LYS A 70 4.48 3.00 18.83
N TYR A 71 4.50 1.85 18.13
CA TYR A 71 5.66 1.48 17.31
C TYR A 71 5.98 2.52 16.24
N LEU A 72 4.95 3.06 15.58
CA LEU A 72 5.10 4.08 14.56
C LEU A 72 5.69 5.36 15.16
N ASN A 73 5.13 5.81 16.30
CA ASN A 73 5.56 7.03 16.98
C ASN A 73 6.98 6.91 17.56
N ASP A 74 7.35 5.77 18.12
CA ASP A 74 8.71 5.48 18.57
C ASP A 74 9.74 5.59 17.44
N ASN A 75 9.29 5.40 16.19
CA ASN A 75 10.10 5.56 14.98
C ASN A 75 9.88 6.91 14.25
N GLY A 76 9.17 7.85 14.86
CA GLY A 76 8.92 9.19 14.31
C GLY A 76 7.97 9.18 13.09
N VAL A 77 7.02 8.24 13.05
CA VAL A 77 5.98 8.11 12.04
C VAL A 77 4.64 8.40 12.70
N THR A 78 3.91 9.41 12.20
CA THR A 78 2.68 9.95 12.81
C THR A 78 1.47 9.88 11.88
N ILE A 79 1.57 9.12 10.81
CA ILE A 79 0.56 9.08 9.74
C ILE A 79 -0.78 8.44 10.15
N TRP A 80 -0.87 7.87 11.35
CA TRP A 80 -2.07 7.25 11.92
C TRP A 80 -2.60 7.94 13.17
N ASP A 81 -1.91 8.96 13.70
CA ASP A 81 -2.21 9.60 14.99
C ASP A 81 -3.62 10.22 15.04
N GLU A 82 -4.10 10.76 13.90
CA GLU A 82 -5.42 11.42 13.82
C GLU A 82 -6.60 10.46 14.05
N TRP A 83 -6.39 9.15 13.87
CA TRP A 83 -7.44 8.12 14.02
C TRP A 83 -7.29 7.29 15.29
N ALA A 84 -6.16 7.38 15.97
CA ALA A 84 -5.91 6.62 17.19
C ALA A 84 -6.73 7.15 18.37
N ASP A 85 -7.18 6.24 19.23
CA ASP A 85 -7.81 6.60 20.50
C ASP A 85 -6.79 7.15 21.52
N GLU A 86 -7.25 7.48 22.71
CA GLU A 86 -6.42 8.01 23.80
C GLU A 86 -5.28 7.05 24.25
N ASN A 87 -5.40 5.76 23.96
CA ASN A 87 -4.40 4.73 24.25
C ASN A 87 -3.51 4.43 23.04
N GLY A 88 -3.74 5.10 21.92
CA GLY A 88 -3.02 4.89 20.68
C GLY A 88 -3.50 3.69 19.87
N ASP A 89 -4.68 3.13 20.18
CA ASP A 89 -5.23 1.97 19.46
C ASP A 89 -6.15 2.41 18.31
N LEU A 90 -6.14 1.62 17.24
CA LEU A 90 -6.92 1.84 16.02
C LEU A 90 -8.03 0.78 15.84
N GLY A 91 -8.19 -0.12 16.80
CA GLY A 91 -9.08 -1.26 16.66
C GLY A 91 -8.52 -2.31 15.67
N PRO A 92 -9.35 -3.24 15.19
CA PRO A 92 -8.89 -4.41 14.44
C PRO A 92 -8.52 -4.10 12.97
N VAL A 93 -7.68 -3.06 12.74
CA VAL A 93 -7.24 -2.62 11.40
C VAL A 93 -6.27 -3.62 10.74
N TYR A 94 -5.82 -3.35 9.56
CA TYR A 94 -4.98 -4.13 8.64
C TYR A 94 -4.13 -5.25 9.25
N GLY A 95 -3.22 -4.91 10.17
CA GLY A 95 -2.30 -5.87 10.79
C GLY A 95 -3.03 -6.99 11.52
N LYS A 96 -4.07 -6.65 12.28
CA LYS A 96 -4.93 -7.62 12.98
C LYS A 96 -5.62 -8.55 11.98
N GLN A 97 -6.19 -8.04 10.90
CA GLN A 97 -6.86 -8.86 9.89
C GLN A 97 -5.88 -9.77 9.16
N TRP A 98 -4.71 -9.27 8.79
CA TRP A 98 -3.69 -10.05 8.07
C TRP A 98 -3.11 -11.20 8.90
N ARG A 99 -2.92 -10.98 10.21
CA ARG A 99 -2.13 -11.86 11.08
C ARG A 99 -2.95 -12.63 12.11
N SER A 100 -4.18 -12.22 12.35
CA SER A 100 -5.02 -12.77 13.42
C SER A 100 -6.51 -12.63 13.10
N TRP A 101 -6.92 -13.07 11.90
CA TRP A 101 -8.31 -13.06 11.48
C TRP A 101 -9.14 -14.00 12.37
N PRO A 102 -10.31 -13.58 12.93
CA PRO A 102 -11.13 -14.41 13.78
C PRO A 102 -11.83 -15.54 12.99
N GLY A 103 -12.17 -16.64 13.69
CA GLY A 103 -13.02 -17.69 13.15
C GLY A 103 -12.30 -18.86 12.46
N GLY A 104 -11.02 -19.09 12.76
CA GLY A 104 -10.32 -20.31 12.37
C GLY A 104 -10.80 -21.55 13.12
N GLU A 105 -10.27 -22.72 12.73
CA GLU A 105 -10.57 -24.01 13.36
C GLU A 105 -10.22 -23.99 14.84
N ASP A 106 -11.07 -24.57 15.67
CA ASP A 106 -10.96 -24.58 17.14
C ASP A 106 -10.93 -23.17 17.77
N GLY A 107 -11.46 -22.14 17.09
CA GLY A 107 -11.45 -20.77 17.58
C GLY A 107 -10.09 -20.08 17.54
N LYS A 108 -9.08 -20.71 16.94
CA LYS A 108 -7.77 -20.09 16.73
C LYS A 108 -7.82 -19.04 15.63
N PRO A 109 -7.09 -17.93 15.76
CA PRO A 109 -7.03 -16.96 14.69
C PRO A 109 -6.29 -17.50 13.47
N ILE A 110 -6.66 -17.00 12.27
CA ILE A 110 -6.01 -17.34 11.01
C ILE A 110 -4.93 -16.28 10.74
N ASP A 111 -3.68 -16.73 10.56
CA ASP A 111 -2.58 -15.90 10.08
C ASP A 111 -2.50 -16.00 8.55
N GLN A 112 -3.22 -15.12 7.84
CA GLN A 112 -3.33 -15.14 6.39
C GLN A 112 -1.94 -14.98 5.71
N ILE A 113 -1.04 -14.16 6.27
CA ILE A 113 0.30 -13.96 5.71
C ILE A 113 1.13 -15.23 5.82
N ARG A 114 1.12 -15.90 6.96
CA ARG A 114 1.85 -17.17 7.15
C ARG A 114 1.29 -18.27 6.24
N ASP A 115 -0.04 -18.30 6.06
CA ASP A 115 -0.67 -19.25 5.16
C ASP A 115 -0.26 -19.03 3.71
N ILE A 116 -0.15 -17.77 3.26
CA ILE A 116 0.37 -17.43 1.94
C ILE A 116 1.81 -17.93 1.76
N LEU A 117 2.70 -17.69 2.73
CA LEU A 117 4.09 -18.15 2.66
C LEU A 117 4.15 -19.68 2.55
N ASN A 118 3.33 -20.39 3.35
CA ASN A 118 3.24 -21.85 3.30
C ASN A 118 2.71 -22.36 1.94
N GLN A 119 1.70 -21.69 1.37
CA GLN A 119 1.15 -22.04 0.07
C GLN A 119 2.13 -21.77 -1.08
N LEU A 120 2.88 -20.66 -1.03
CA LEU A 120 3.92 -20.36 -2.02
C LEU A 120 5.00 -21.43 -2.11
N GLN A 121 5.31 -22.10 -1.00
CA GLN A 121 6.24 -23.22 -0.96
C GLN A 121 5.62 -24.53 -1.48
N LYS A 122 4.35 -24.82 -1.12
CA LYS A 122 3.71 -26.12 -1.38
C LYS A 122 2.91 -26.16 -2.68
N THR A 123 2.21 -25.08 -2.98
CA THR A 123 1.23 -24.97 -4.08
C THR A 123 1.28 -23.57 -4.73
N PRO A 124 2.43 -23.17 -5.32
CA PRO A 124 2.62 -21.80 -5.82
C PRO A 124 1.65 -21.38 -6.92
N HIS A 125 1.05 -22.34 -7.62
CA HIS A 125 0.03 -22.08 -8.66
C HIS A 125 -1.41 -22.01 -8.11
N SER A 126 -1.58 -21.97 -6.80
CA SER A 126 -2.88 -21.79 -6.15
C SER A 126 -3.52 -20.47 -6.56
N ARG A 127 -4.83 -20.49 -6.87
CA ARG A 127 -5.63 -19.29 -7.10
C ARG A 127 -6.18 -18.70 -5.80
N ARG A 128 -5.78 -19.25 -4.64
CA ARG A 128 -6.22 -18.88 -3.29
C ARG A 128 -5.16 -18.13 -2.50
N LEU A 129 -4.13 -17.60 -3.17
CA LEU A 129 -3.08 -16.79 -2.57
C LEU A 129 -3.61 -15.37 -2.28
N ILE A 130 -4.63 -15.28 -1.43
CA ILE A 130 -5.39 -14.04 -1.14
C ILE A 130 -5.26 -13.70 0.33
N VAL A 131 -5.06 -12.41 0.62
CA VAL A 131 -5.14 -11.81 1.96
C VAL A 131 -6.23 -10.74 1.94
N SER A 132 -7.18 -10.82 2.88
CA SER A 132 -8.26 -9.85 3.04
C SER A 132 -8.07 -9.03 4.32
N ALA A 133 -8.26 -7.71 4.20
CA ALA A 133 -8.39 -6.82 5.36
C ALA A 133 -9.86 -6.43 5.59
N TRP A 134 -10.75 -6.63 4.61
CA TRP A 134 -12.16 -6.30 4.73
C TRP A 134 -12.92 -7.39 5.46
N ASN A 135 -13.21 -7.15 6.74
CA ASN A 135 -13.96 -8.06 7.60
C ASN A 135 -15.31 -7.41 7.97
N PRO A 136 -16.43 -7.83 7.35
CA PRO A 136 -17.74 -7.23 7.64
C PRO A 136 -18.19 -7.37 9.11
N ALA A 137 -17.65 -8.33 9.84
CA ALA A 137 -17.99 -8.53 11.25
C ALA A 137 -17.25 -7.57 12.20
N GLU A 138 -16.14 -6.96 11.77
CA GLU A 138 -15.29 -6.10 12.60
C GLU A 138 -15.07 -4.70 12.03
N VAL A 139 -15.55 -4.42 10.80
CA VAL A 139 -15.27 -3.16 10.10
C VAL A 139 -15.75 -1.92 10.86
N ASP A 140 -16.85 -2.03 11.59
CA ASP A 140 -17.41 -0.93 12.39
C ASP A 140 -16.63 -0.67 13.69
N ALA A 141 -15.78 -1.62 14.11
CA ALA A 141 -14.88 -1.46 15.25
C ALA A 141 -13.51 -0.89 14.88
N MET A 142 -13.25 -0.66 13.60
CA MET A 142 -12.00 -0.08 13.10
C MET A 142 -12.08 1.43 13.13
N ALA A 143 -11.04 2.09 13.61
CA ALA A 143 -10.94 3.55 13.58
C ALA A 143 -11.03 4.10 12.14
N LEU A 144 -10.52 3.34 11.17
CA LEU A 144 -10.63 3.61 9.74
C LEU A 144 -10.88 2.30 8.97
N PRO A 145 -12.07 2.13 8.35
CA PRO A 145 -12.35 0.98 7.49
C PRO A 145 -11.32 0.83 6.37
N PRO A 146 -10.82 -0.40 6.08
CA PRO A 146 -9.71 -0.60 5.15
C PRO A 146 -9.99 -0.06 3.75
N CYS A 147 -9.16 0.85 3.27
CA CYS A 147 -9.19 1.34 1.88
C CYS A 147 -8.67 0.26 0.92
N HIS A 148 -7.51 -0.34 1.22
CA HIS A 148 -6.97 -1.48 0.49
C HIS A 148 -7.53 -2.78 1.10
N CYS A 149 -8.55 -3.32 0.41
CA CYS A 149 -9.43 -4.35 0.96
C CYS A 149 -8.84 -5.74 0.90
N LEU A 150 -8.19 -6.09 -0.20
CA LEU A 150 -7.59 -7.41 -0.42
C LEU A 150 -6.46 -7.33 -1.45
N PHE A 151 -5.53 -8.27 -1.34
CA PHE A 151 -4.53 -8.48 -2.36
C PHE A 151 -4.33 -9.98 -2.64
N GLN A 152 -3.86 -10.29 -3.84
CA GLN A 152 -3.64 -11.64 -4.32
C GLN A 152 -2.26 -11.75 -4.93
N PHE A 153 -1.56 -12.85 -4.62
CA PHE A 153 -0.31 -13.20 -5.28
C PHE A 153 -0.52 -14.17 -6.43
N TYR A 154 0.38 -14.09 -7.39
CA TYR A 154 0.41 -14.95 -8.57
C TYR A 154 1.85 -15.28 -8.95
N VAL A 155 2.13 -16.57 -9.18
CA VAL A 155 3.47 -17.06 -9.59
C VAL A 155 3.42 -17.56 -11.03
N ALA A 156 4.27 -17.02 -11.87
CA ALA A 156 4.51 -17.48 -13.24
C ALA A 156 5.97 -17.23 -13.62
N ASP A 157 6.56 -18.13 -14.38
CA ASP A 157 7.92 -18.02 -14.93
C ASP A 157 8.99 -17.65 -13.88
N GLY A 158 8.85 -18.19 -12.66
CA GLY A 158 9.73 -17.92 -11.54
C GLY A 158 9.64 -16.51 -10.97
N ARG A 159 8.59 -15.75 -11.32
CA ARG A 159 8.30 -14.41 -10.82
C ARG A 159 7.03 -14.41 -9.97
N LEU A 160 7.06 -13.64 -8.86
CA LEU A 160 5.91 -13.39 -7.99
C LEU A 160 5.34 -12.01 -8.28
N SER A 161 4.07 -11.96 -8.67
CA SER A 161 3.29 -10.73 -8.87
C SER A 161 2.25 -10.57 -7.77
N CYS A 162 1.81 -9.34 -7.53
CA CYS A 162 0.75 -9.00 -6.59
C CYS A 162 -0.28 -8.10 -7.24
N GLN A 163 -1.56 -8.39 -7.02
CA GLN A 163 -2.66 -7.49 -7.38
C GLN A 163 -3.38 -7.03 -6.13
N LEU A 164 -3.46 -5.71 -5.93
CA LEU A 164 -4.22 -5.06 -4.87
C LEU A 164 -5.56 -4.56 -5.41
N TYR A 165 -6.65 -4.78 -4.67
CA TYR A 165 -7.90 -4.04 -4.82
C TYR A 165 -8.05 -3.02 -3.69
N GLN A 166 -8.13 -1.74 -4.07
CA GLN A 166 -8.36 -0.61 -3.18
C GLN A 166 -9.71 0.03 -3.49
N ARG A 167 -10.68 -0.07 -2.54
CA ARG A 167 -12.06 0.41 -2.74
C ARG A 167 -12.18 1.93 -2.78
N SER A 168 -11.30 2.63 -2.07
CA SER A 168 -11.29 4.09 -1.90
C SER A 168 -9.86 4.57 -1.98
N ALA A 169 -9.57 5.46 -2.91
CA ALA A 169 -8.22 5.83 -3.27
C ALA A 169 -8.07 7.35 -3.45
N ASP A 170 -7.57 8.04 -2.41
CA ASP A 170 -7.03 9.39 -2.55
C ASP A 170 -5.81 9.33 -3.47
N ILE A 171 -5.98 9.76 -4.70
CA ILE A 171 -4.95 9.60 -5.73
C ILE A 171 -3.77 10.57 -5.54
N PHE A 172 -3.92 11.63 -4.76
CA PHE A 172 -2.82 12.59 -4.57
C PHE A 172 -1.96 12.26 -3.35
N LEU A 173 -2.55 12.02 -2.18
CA LEU A 173 -1.80 11.72 -0.96
C LEU A 173 -1.61 10.21 -0.74
N GLY A 174 -2.67 9.40 -0.82
CA GLY A 174 -2.65 7.99 -0.45
C GLY A 174 -2.04 7.06 -1.49
N VAL A 175 -2.53 7.12 -2.74
CA VAL A 175 -2.14 6.15 -3.79
C VAL A 175 -0.63 6.03 -4.01
N PRO A 176 0.18 7.11 -4.03
CA PRO A 176 1.63 6.97 -4.16
C PRO A 176 2.29 6.16 -3.03
N PHE A 177 1.80 6.30 -1.80
CA PHE A 177 2.24 5.50 -0.64
C PHE A 177 1.84 4.04 -0.80
N ASN A 178 0.59 3.78 -1.20
CA ASN A 178 0.09 2.41 -1.38
C ASN A 178 0.83 1.67 -2.50
N ILE A 179 1.15 2.33 -3.62
CA ILE A 179 1.97 1.75 -4.70
C ILE A 179 3.32 1.29 -4.15
N ALA A 180 4.03 2.17 -3.45
CA ALA A 180 5.36 1.85 -2.92
C ALA A 180 5.29 0.77 -1.83
N SER A 181 4.29 0.81 -0.94
CA SER A 181 4.10 -0.17 0.13
C SER A 181 3.86 -1.59 -0.43
N TYR A 182 2.92 -1.76 -1.36
CA TYR A 182 2.62 -3.08 -1.91
C TYR A 182 3.67 -3.58 -2.91
N ALA A 183 4.36 -2.69 -3.61
CA ALA A 183 5.54 -3.06 -4.39
C ALA A 183 6.64 -3.62 -3.47
N LEU A 184 6.90 -2.96 -2.33
CA LEU A 184 7.85 -3.43 -1.33
C LEU A 184 7.43 -4.78 -0.74
N LEU A 185 6.17 -4.93 -0.34
CA LEU A 185 5.62 -6.21 0.14
C LEU A 185 5.83 -7.32 -0.88
N THR A 186 5.55 -7.05 -2.17
CA THR A 186 5.76 -8.03 -3.26
C THR A 186 7.21 -8.46 -3.36
N MET A 187 8.15 -7.51 -3.28
CA MET A 187 9.59 -7.80 -3.33
C MET A 187 10.06 -8.60 -2.11
N MET A 188 9.57 -8.26 -0.90
CA MET A 188 9.90 -8.98 0.35
C MET A 188 9.40 -10.43 0.29
N VAL A 189 8.13 -10.63 -0.10
CA VAL A 189 7.55 -11.98 -0.22
C VAL A 189 8.25 -12.79 -1.31
N ALA A 190 8.59 -12.17 -2.45
CA ALA A 190 9.36 -12.82 -3.51
C ALA A 190 10.71 -13.32 -2.98
N GLN A 191 11.46 -12.47 -2.27
CA GLN A 191 12.78 -12.82 -1.70
C GLN A 191 12.68 -14.03 -0.76
N VAL A 192 11.80 -14.00 0.25
CA VAL A 192 11.72 -15.06 1.26
C VAL A 192 11.12 -16.36 0.72
N SER A 193 10.42 -16.30 -0.41
CA SER A 193 9.83 -17.46 -1.08
C SER A 193 10.67 -17.98 -2.26
N GLY A 194 11.82 -17.35 -2.54
CA GLY A 194 12.75 -17.79 -3.59
C GLY A 194 12.33 -17.43 -5.02
N TYR A 195 11.45 -16.44 -5.19
CA TYR A 195 11.02 -15.94 -6.51
C TYR A 195 11.71 -14.62 -6.85
N LYS A 196 11.73 -14.29 -8.15
CA LYS A 196 12.04 -12.94 -8.59
C LYS A 196 10.79 -12.05 -8.47
N PRO A 197 10.92 -10.75 -8.18
CA PRO A 197 9.80 -9.82 -8.25
C PRO A 197 9.18 -9.79 -9.65
N GLY A 198 7.85 -9.87 -9.71
CA GLY A 198 7.04 -9.76 -10.92
C GLY A 198 6.42 -8.38 -11.06
N ASP A 199 5.12 -8.35 -11.35
CA ASP A 199 4.35 -7.13 -11.47
C ASP A 199 3.64 -6.78 -10.16
N PHE A 200 3.55 -5.49 -9.86
CA PHE A 200 2.54 -4.98 -8.97
C PHE A 200 1.38 -4.39 -9.79
N ILE A 201 0.16 -4.91 -9.58
CA ILE A 201 -1.06 -4.44 -10.22
C ILE A 201 -1.93 -3.76 -9.18
N HIS A 202 -2.27 -2.49 -9.41
CA HIS A 202 -3.10 -1.71 -8.51
C HIS A 202 -4.47 -1.45 -9.14
N THR A 203 -5.49 -2.10 -8.62
CA THR A 203 -6.88 -1.95 -9.06
C THR A 203 -7.62 -1.07 -8.06
N LEU A 204 -8.18 0.03 -8.56
CA LEU A 204 -8.88 1.03 -7.78
C LEU A 204 -10.39 0.94 -8.02
N GLY A 205 -11.17 1.04 -6.97
CA GLY A 205 -12.62 1.27 -7.02
C GLY A 205 -12.92 2.76 -7.24
N ASP A 206 -13.24 3.50 -6.18
CA ASP A 206 -13.40 4.96 -6.22
C ASP A 206 -12.02 5.63 -6.17
N ALA A 207 -11.52 6.03 -7.34
CA ALA A 207 -10.27 6.78 -7.47
C ALA A 207 -10.59 8.27 -7.51
N HIS A 208 -10.29 8.99 -6.44
CA HIS A 208 -10.71 10.37 -6.25
C HIS A 208 -9.56 11.33 -5.95
N LEU A 209 -9.73 12.54 -6.43
CA LEU A 209 -8.89 13.69 -6.14
C LEU A 209 -9.74 14.72 -5.38
N TYR A 210 -9.31 15.10 -4.18
CA TYR A 210 -9.99 16.15 -3.43
C TYR A 210 -9.91 17.49 -4.14
N ALA A 211 -10.99 18.30 -4.06
CA ALA A 211 -11.07 19.57 -4.77
C ALA A 211 -9.96 20.55 -4.37
N ASN A 212 -9.53 20.52 -3.10
CA ASN A 212 -8.41 21.30 -2.58
C ASN A 212 -7.01 20.79 -3.00
N HIS A 213 -6.93 19.73 -3.80
CA HIS A 213 -5.67 19.17 -4.35
C HIS A 213 -5.51 19.40 -5.86
N PHE A 214 -6.46 20.04 -6.54
CA PHE A 214 -6.43 20.19 -8.00
C PHE A 214 -5.19 20.97 -8.49
N GLU A 215 -4.83 22.05 -7.81
CA GLU A 215 -3.65 22.84 -8.18
C GLU A 215 -2.36 22.07 -7.95
N GLN A 216 -2.24 21.34 -6.85
CA GLN A 216 -1.10 20.48 -6.54
C GLN A 216 -0.95 19.33 -7.56
N ALA A 217 -2.09 18.78 -8.00
CA ALA A 217 -2.10 17.75 -9.04
C ALA A 217 -1.61 18.31 -10.39
N ARG A 218 -2.06 19.51 -10.77
CA ARG A 218 -1.58 20.20 -11.99
C ARG A 218 -0.10 20.53 -11.90
N GLU A 219 0.37 21.02 -10.75
CA GLU A 219 1.79 21.25 -10.49
C GLU A 219 2.60 19.95 -10.70
N GLN A 220 2.14 18.84 -10.13
CA GLN A 220 2.83 17.56 -10.25
C GLN A 220 2.86 17.04 -11.71
N LEU A 221 1.77 17.22 -12.44
CA LEU A 221 1.67 16.87 -13.87
C LEU A 221 2.59 17.68 -14.77
N GLY A 222 2.90 18.92 -14.38
CA GLY A 222 3.87 19.76 -15.06
C GLY A 222 5.35 19.33 -14.88
N ARG A 223 5.62 18.38 -13.98
CA ARG A 223 6.97 17.90 -13.70
C ARG A 223 7.33 16.68 -14.56
N THR A 224 8.60 16.55 -14.93
CA THR A 224 9.08 15.44 -15.76
C THR A 224 9.50 14.25 -14.89
N PRO A 225 8.92 13.05 -15.10
CA PRO A 225 9.35 11.85 -14.40
C PRO A 225 10.82 11.52 -14.67
N ARG A 226 11.54 11.13 -13.62
CA ARG A 226 12.92 10.64 -13.69
C ARG A 226 12.94 9.11 -13.73
N PRO A 227 14.08 8.48 -14.06
CA PRO A 227 14.23 7.03 -13.93
C PRO A 227 13.86 6.52 -12.55
N LEU A 228 13.29 5.32 -12.48
CA LEU A 228 12.93 4.69 -11.21
C LEU A 228 14.19 4.37 -10.40
N PRO A 229 14.17 4.56 -9.09
CA PRO A 229 15.24 4.12 -8.21
C PRO A 229 15.22 2.59 -8.05
N LYS A 230 16.26 2.04 -7.42
CA LYS A 230 16.32 0.63 -7.07
C LYS A 230 16.10 0.46 -5.56
N MET A 231 15.21 -0.46 -5.19
CA MET A 231 15.09 -0.89 -3.81
C MET A 231 16.08 -2.03 -3.57
N TRP A 232 17.09 -1.77 -2.72
CA TRP A 232 17.93 -2.80 -2.18
C TRP A 232 17.28 -3.36 -0.91
N ILE A 233 17.17 -4.67 -0.84
CA ILE A 233 16.67 -5.42 0.32
C ILE A 233 17.79 -6.36 0.76
N ASP A 234 18.09 -6.40 2.06
CA ASP A 234 19.16 -7.24 2.60
C ASP A 234 18.89 -8.72 2.27
N PRO A 235 19.75 -9.34 1.42
CA PRO A 235 19.55 -10.73 0.99
C PRO A 235 19.75 -11.75 2.10
N SER A 236 20.31 -11.37 3.24
CA SER A 236 20.51 -12.28 4.39
C SER A 236 19.20 -12.55 5.14
N VAL A 237 18.17 -11.70 4.95
CA VAL A 237 16.87 -11.88 5.61
C VAL A 237 16.03 -12.89 4.82
N THR A 238 15.77 -14.03 5.43
CA THR A 238 15.04 -15.16 4.84
C THR A 238 13.67 -15.44 5.47
N ASP A 239 13.30 -14.69 6.50
CA ASP A 239 11.99 -14.74 7.14
C ASP A 239 11.31 -13.37 7.04
N LEU A 240 10.09 -13.34 6.47
CA LEU A 240 9.32 -12.11 6.25
C LEU A 240 9.12 -11.29 7.53
N PHE A 241 8.99 -11.96 8.68
CA PHE A 241 8.72 -11.32 9.97
C PHE A 241 9.98 -10.85 10.71
N GLN A 242 11.16 -11.09 10.15
CA GLN A 242 12.45 -10.61 10.68
C GLN A 242 12.96 -9.35 9.98
N PHE A 243 12.26 -8.88 8.96
CA PHE A 243 12.62 -7.60 8.34
C PHE A 243 12.51 -6.45 9.34
N ARG A 244 13.47 -5.53 9.24
CA ARG A 244 13.56 -4.28 9.99
C ARG A 244 13.88 -3.15 9.05
N TYR A 245 13.69 -1.91 9.48
CA TYR A 245 13.90 -0.72 8.65
C TYR A 245 15.29 -0.67 7.99
N GLU A 246 16.35 -1.04 8.71
CA GLU A 246 17.74 -1.06 8.25
C GLU A 246 18.03 -2.04 7.11
N HIS A 247 17.13 -3.01 6.87
CA HIS A 247 17.27 -3.97 5.79
C HIS A 247 16.81 -3.42 4.42
N PHE A 248 16.41 -2.15 4.36
CA PHE A 248 15.93 -1.50 3.14
C PHE A 248 16.73 -0.26 2.80
N ARG A 249 17.13 -0.12 1.54
CA ARG A 249 17.81 1.09 1.05
C ARG A 249 17.31 1.42 -0.35
N LEU A 250 16.85 2.67 -0.51
CA LEU A 250 16.48 3.18 -1.83
C LEU A 250 17.72 3.81 -2.50
N GLU A 251 18.17 3.19 -3.58
CA GLU A 251 19.35 3.61 -4.32
C GLU A 251 18.97 4.46 -5.52
N ASN A 252 19.73 5.54 -5.76
CA ASN A 252 19.55 6.44 -6.91
C ASN A 252 18.17 7.15 -6.93
N TYR A 253 17.57 7.39 -5.78
CA TYR A 253 16.32 8.13 -5.71
C TYR A 253 16.55 9.64 -5.87
N VAL A 254 16.21 10.13 -7.06
CA VAL A 254 16.22 11.58 -7.35
C VAL A 254 14.78 11.99 -7.64
N ALA A 255 14.24 12.88 -6.82
CA ALA A 255 12.86 13.35 -6.92
C ALA A 255 12.80 14.87 -6.81
N ASP A 256 11.78 15.45 -7.44
CA ASP A 256 11.42 16.84 -7.20
C ASP A 256 10.90 17.03 -5.77
N ALA A 257 10.93 18.27 -5.29
CA ALA A 257 10.47 18.59 -3.94
C ALA A 257 9.04 18.08 -3.66
N SER A 258 8.76 17.76 -2.40
CA SER A 258 7.40 17.42 -1.97
C SER A 258 6.42 18.56 -2.29
N ILE A 259 5.20 18.22 -2.63
CA ILE A 259 4.09 19.14 -2.80
C ILE A 259 3.18 18.96 -1.58
N ARG A 260 3.06 20.01 -0.78
CA ARG A 260 2.18 20.00 0.39
C ARG A 260 0.72 20.10 -0.03
N ALA A 261 -0.14 19.32 0.62
CA ALA A 261 -1.58 19.37 0.45
C ALA A 261 -2.25 19.13 1.81
N PRO A 262 -3.42 19.77 2.08
CA PRO A 262 -4.15 19.52 3.32
C PRO A 262 -4.73 18.11 3.32
N ILE A 263 -4.77 17.48 4.49
CA ILE A 263 -5.47 16.20 4.66
C ILE A 263 -6.96 16.50 4.79
N ALA A 264 -7.79 15.74 4.08
CA ALA A 264 -9.24 15.79 4.23
C ALA A 264 -9.67 14.73 5.26
N VAL A 265 -10.15 15.18 6.43
CA VAL A 265 -10.57 14.34 7.58
C VAL A 265 -12.06 14.45 7.84
#